data_ccbf6e455a1fc947e1aa8d00c894c5c1
#
_entry.id   ccbf6e455a1fc947e1aa8d00c894c5c1
#
_cell.length_a   1.000
_cell.length_b   1.000
_cell.length_c   1.000
_cell.angle_alpha   90.00
_cell.angle_beta   90.00
_cell.angle_gamma   90.00
#
_symmetry.space_group_name_H-M   'P 1'
#
loop_
_entity.id
_entity.type
_entity.pdbx_description
1 polymer ?
#
loop_
_entity_poly.entity_id
_entity_poly.type
_entity_poly.pdbx_seq_one_letter_code
_entity_poly.pdbx_strand_id
1 'polypeptide(L)' 'VEISAVDPEFEQVLETYPLTERELEILELIVAGNSNAAIAEKLFITVGTVKTHVRSILSKLCAEDRTQAAVRALRSGLVA' A
#
# COMPACT_ATOMS: atom_id res chain seq x y z
N VAL A 1 17.29 1.46 -19.10
CA VAL A 1 16.17 2.36 -18.88
C VAL A 1 16.20 2.85 -17.47
N GLU A 2 16.26 4.12 -17.35
CA GLU A 2 16.15 4.71 -16.05
C GLU A 2 14.72 4.56 -15.55
N ILE A 3 14.59 3.92 -14.42
CA ILE A 3 13.30 3.86 -13.78
C ILE A 3 13.20 5.08 -12.90
N SER A 4 12.37 5.99 -13.31
CA SER A 4 12.07 7.12 -12.47
C SER A 4 11.51 6.58 -11.17
N ALA A 5 12.13 6.92 -10.08
CA ALA A 5 11.74 6.40 -8.78
C ALA A 5 10.30 6.75 -8.44
N VAL A 6 9.84 7.90 -8.89
CA VAL A 6 8.52 8.40 -8.50
C VAL A 6 7.87 9.13 -9.65
N ASP A 7 6.62 8.79 -9.89
CA ASP A 7 5.72 9.51 -10.76
C ASP A 7 5.33 10.81 -10.06
N PRO A 8 5.43 11.98 -10.70
CA PRO A 8 5.05 13.25 -10.08
C PRO A 8 3.62 13.29 -9.56
N GLU A 9 2.69 12.64 -10.26
CA GLU A 9 1.31 12.56 -9.83
C GLU A 9 1.16 11.74 -8.55
N PHE A 10 1.93 10.65 -8.45
CA PHE A 10 1.96 9.81 -7.29
C PHE A 10 2.52 10.56 -6.07
N GLU A 11 3.61 11.30 -6.24
CA GLU A 11 4.17 12.13 -5.17
C GLU A 11 3.16 13.13 -4.66
N GLN A 12 2.45 13.79 -5.56
CA GLN A 12 1.45 14.76 -5.20
C GLN A 12 0.32 14.14 -4.36
N VAL A 13 -0.11 12.94 -4.73
CA VAL A 13 -1.14 12.22 -3.97
C VAL A 13 -0.64 11.92 -2.56
N LEU A 14 0.59 11.42 -2.43
CA LEU A 14 1.16 11.11 -1.12
C LEU A 14 1.36 12.34 -0.25
N GLU A 15 1.71 13.48 -0.83
CA GLU A 15 1.82 14.73 -0.09
C GLU A 15 0.47 15.18 0.45
N THR A 16 -0.58 15.03 -0.35
CA THR A 16 -1.93 15.43 0.01
C THR A 16 -2.59 14.43 0.96
N TYR A 17 -2.37 13.14 0.73
CA TYR A 17 -3.01 12.05 1.49
C TYR A 17 -1.95 11.04 1.94
N PRO A 18 -1.14 11.37 2.95
CA PRO A 18 -0.10 10.46 3.40
C PRO A 18 -0.68 9.18 4.00
N LEU A 19 0.06 8.09 3.86
CA LEU A 19 -0.32 6.83 4.47
C LEU A 19 -0.17 6.91 5.98
N THR A 20 -1.12 6.34 6.70
CA THR A 20 -1.02 6.21 8.15
C THR A 20 -0.05 5.08 8.49
N GLU A 21 0.38 5.02 9.76
CA GLU A 21 1.25 3.93 10.22
C GLU A 21 0.60 2.57 10.00
N ARG A 22 -0.70 2.45 10.27
CA ARG A 22 -1.43 1.20 10.07
C ARG A 22 -1.48 0.83 8.58
N GLU A 23 -1.69 1.80 7.72
CA GLU A 23 -1.69 1.58 6.28
C GLU A 23 -0.32 1.12 5.79
N LEU A 24 0.75 1.70 6.31
CA LEU A 24 2.10 1.26 5.97
C LEU A 24 2.37 -0.16 6.43
N GLU A 25 1.94 -0.53 7.63
CA GLU A 25 2.07 -1.90 8.13
C GLU A 25 1.37 -2.88 7.20
N ILE A 26 0.14 -2.55 6.80
CA ILE A 26 -0.64 -3.39 5.90
C ILE A 26 0.03 -3.48 4.54
N LEU A 27 0.52 -2.37 4.02
CA LEU A 27 1.20 -2.32 2.73
C LEU A 27 2.47 -3.20 2.75
N GLU A 28 3.23 -3.15 3.81
CA GLU A 28 4.41 -4.02 3.98
C GLU A 28 4.03 -5.49 3.94
N LEU A 29 2.92 -5.86 4.58
CA LEU A 29 2.44 -7.23 4.57
C LEU A 29 1.92 -7.65 3.20
N ILE A 30 1.32 -6.74 2.46
CA ILE A 30 0.91 -6.97 1.08
C ILE A 30 2.13 -7.26 0.21
N VAL A 31 3.15 -6.45 0.32
CA VAL A 31 4.39 -6.62 -0.45
C VAL A 31 5.07 -7.95 -0.11
N ALA A 32 4.99 -8.36 1.16
CA ALA A 32 5.53 -9.64 1.60
C ALA A 32 4.72 -10.86 1.13
N GLY A 33 3.56 -10.63 0.50
CA GLY A 33 2.76 -11.70 -0.07
C GLY A 33 1.66 -12.24 0.82
N ASN A 34 1.28 -11.53 1.86
CA ASN A 34 0.21 -11.97 2.76
C ASN A 34 -1.17 -11.72 2.18
N SER A 35 -2.09 -12.67 2.37
CA SER A 35 -3.49 -12.50 2.04
C SER A 35 -4.17 -11.59 3.07
N ASN A 36 -5.37 -11.12 2.76
CA ASN A 36 -6.15 -10.34 3.73
C ASN A 36 -6.39 -11.10 5.02
N ALA A 37 -6.66 -12.39 4.93
CA ALA A 37 -6.86 -13.23 6.10
C ALA A 37 -5.59 -13.31 6.95
N ALA A 38 -4.44 -13.48 6.31
CA ALA A 38 -3.14 -13.52 7.01
C ALA A 38 -2.83 -12.17 7.67
N ILE A 39 -3.09 -11.07 6.98
CA ILE A 39 -2.88 -9.73 7.53
C ILE A 39 -3.78 -9.52 8.75
N ALA A 40 -5.06 -9.88 8.64
CA ALA A 40 -6.01 -9.75 9.73
C ALA A 40 -5.54 -10.51 10.96
N GLU A 41 -5.05 -11.72 10.77
CA GLU A 41 -4.53 -12.55 11.85
C GLU A 41 -3.29 -11.93 12.50
N LYS A 42 -2.35 -11.45 11.70
CA LYS A 42 -1.12 -10.85 12.20
C LYS A 42 -1.34 -9.55 12.96
N LEU A 43 -2.33 -8.78 12.56
CA LEU A 43 -2.61 -7.47 13.17
C LEU A 43 -3.76 -7.52 14.19
N PHE A 44 -4.35 -8.70 14.39
CA PHE A 44 -5.47 -8.87 15.34
C PHE A 44 -6.67 -7.99 15.00
N ILE A 45 -6.99 -7.92 13.71
CA ILE A 45 -8.16 -7.17 13.20
C ILE A 45 -8.98 -8.09 12.31
N THR A 46 -10.16 -7.64 11.91
CA THR A 46 -11.02 -8.44 11.04
C THR A 46 -10.59 -8.30 9.58
N VAL A 47 -10.97 -9.28 8.76
CA VAL A 47 -10.73 -9.22 7.31
C VAL A 47 -11.44 -8.00 6.70
N GLY A 48 -12.64 -7.67 7.20
CA GLY A 48 -13.36 -6.48 6.75
C GLY A 48 -12.56 -5.20 6.99
N THR A 49 -11.91 -5.08 8.14
CA THR A 49 -11.05 -3.94 8.46
C THR A 49 -9.84 -3.90 7.52
N VAL A 50 -9.23 -5.06 7.23
CA VAL A 50 -8.13 -5.13 6.27
C VAL A 50 -8.57 -4.64 4.90
N LYS A 51 -9.74 -5.08 4.43
CA LYS A 51 -10.27 -4.66 3.13
C LYS A 51 -10.48 -3.16 3.06
N THR A 52 -10.97 -2.56 4.15
CA THR A 52 -11.15 -1.11 4.23
C THR A 52 -9.82 -0.39 4.11
N HIS A 53 -8.81 -0.84 4.83
CA HIS A 53 -7.48 -0.25 4.76
C HIS A 53 -6.85 -0.44 3.38
N VAL A 54 -7.00 -1.63 2.78
CA VAL A 54 -6.47 -1.89 1.43
C VAL A 54 -7.11 -0.93 0.42
N ARG A 55 -8.41 -0.73 0.50
CA ARG A 55 -9.11 0.20 -0.39
C ARG A 55 -8.57 1.62 -0.24
N SER A 56 -8.34 2.06 0.98
CA SER A 56 -7.75 3.37 1.26
C SER A 56 -6.34 3.47 0.69
N ILE A 57 -5.52 2.43 0.87
CA ILE A 57 -4.16 2.38 0.33
C ILE A 57 -4.18 2.49 -1.20
N LEU A 58 -5.04 1.71 -1.87
CA LEU A 58 -5.15 1.75 -3.32
C LEU A 58 -5.49 3.16 -3.81
N SER A 59 -6.43 3.81 -3.13
CA SER A 59 -6.82 5.18 -3.46
C SER A 59 -5.64 6.14 -3.30
N LYS A 60 -4.93 6.07 -2.19
CA LYS A 60 -3.80 6.96 -1.90
C LYS A 60 -2.61 6.74 -2.84
N LEU A 61 -2.39 5.50 -3.29
CA LEU A 61 -1.31 5.17 -4.21
C LEU A 61 -1.71 5.29 -5.67
N CYS A 62 -2.95 5.68 -5.96
CA CYS A 62 -3.48 5.72 -7.32
C CYS A 62 -3.33 4.38 -8.02
N ALA A 63 -3.48 3.29 -7.28
CA ALA A 63 -3.33 1.93 -7.79
C ALA A 63 -4.70 1.33 -8.09
N GLU A 64 -4.79 0.56 -9.16
CA GLU A 64 -6.04 -0.07 -9.55
C GLU A 64 -6.28 -1.38 -8.81
N ASP A 65 -5.18 -2.04 -8.42
CA ASP A 65 -5.26 -3.30 -7.71
C ASP A 65 -4.09 -3.46 -6.74
N ARG A 66 -4.14 -4.54 -5.99
CA ARG A 66 -3.18 -4.89 -4.97
C ARG A 66 -1.76 -5.06 -5.50
N THR A 67 -1.63 -5.69 -6.68
CA THR A 67 -0.34 -5.90 -7.33
C THR A 67 0.29 -4.57 -7.72
N GLN A 68 -0.51 -3.69 -8.29
CA GLN A 68 -0.04 -2.37 -8.69
C GLN A 68 0.39 -1.55 -7.47
N ALA A 69 -0.35 -1.66 -6.38
CA ALA A 69 0.02 -1.00 -5.12
C ALA A 69 1.36 -1.50 -4.61
N ALA A 70 1.60 -2.81 -4.63
CA ALA A 70 2.86 -3.40 -4.20
C ALA A 70 4.03 -2.90 -5.06
N VAL A 71 3.85 -2.88 -6.37
CA VAL A 71 4.89 -2.40 -7.30
C VAL A 71 5.21 -0.92 -7.03
N ARG A 72 4.20 -0.09 -6.88
CA ARG A 72 4.38 1.33 -6.59
C ARG A 72 5.08 1.55 -5.26
N ALA A 73 4.71 0.78 -4.26
CA ALA A 73 5.34 0.87 -2.93
C ALA A 73 6.83 0.55 -2.98
N LEU A 74 7.20 -0.49 -3.71
CA LEU A 74 8.61 -0.87 -3.87
C LEU A 74 9.40 0.18 -4.67
N ARG A 75 8.83 0.67 -5.75
CA ARG A 75 9.49 1.65 -6.60
C ARG A 75 9.67 3.01 -5.95
N SER A 76 8.74 3.39 -5.10
CA SER A 76 8.80 4.68 -4.42
C SER A 76 9.61 4.65 -3.12
N GLY A 77 10.03 3.46 -2.69
CA GLY A 77 10.77 3.31 -1.44
C GLY A 77 9.92 3.38 -0.18
N LEU A 78 8.59 3.32 -0.30
CA LEU A 78 7.70 3.29 0.85
C LEU A 78 7.92 2.04 1.70
N VAL A 79 8.26 0.93 1.05
CA VAL A 79 8.59 -0.32 1.70
C VAL A 79 9.86 -0.87 1.08
N ALA A 80 10.55 -1.71 1.83
CA ALA A 80 11.79 -2.31 1.39
C ALA A 80 11.56 -3.58 0.57
#